data_b93b283af4be489b258229f667479763
#
_entry.id   b93b283af4be489b258229f667479763
#
_cell.length_a   1.000
_cell.length_b   1.000
_cell.length_c   1.000
_cell.angle_alpha   90.00
_cell.angle_beta   90.00
_cell.angle_gamma   90.00
#
_symmetry.space_group_name_H-M   'P 1'
#
loop_
_entity.id
_entity.type
_entity.pdbx_description
1 polymer ?
#
loop_
_entity_poly.entity_id
_entity_poly.type
_entity_poly.pdbx_seq_one_letter_code
_entity_poly.pdbx_strand_id
1 'polypeptide(L)'
;MLACLLAAGLGGCATDGQYEPRSPAVSPPPVRATPPPTAPPTALPRPSPVPPASAYERDGRTLLNRLLPANIGDRAGWTTDILAALTALQIPALPENLCAAIAVIEQESSFVADPPVAGLSRIAWQEIERRREKYSIPKLVLDLALRKASPDGRTYRARIDALQTERQMNALYDDMLSELPGGKTLFGGYNPIRTGGPMQVSIAFAEEQIRQRPYPYVRRDSVRNEVFTRRGGVYFGMAMLLDYPGPYSQMLYRFADFNAGRYSSRNAAFQDAVSRLSGRTLALDGDLLRYQDGVPADGSSETQRAIFLLRARLRLNEAEILRDLKLEKSPAFEHSVLYQRLYALAEASSGAPRPRERLPQIDLKSPKITRQLTTEWFARRVDERYRTCLARGPVEA
;
A
#
# COMPACT_ATOMS: atom_id res chain seq x y z
N MET A 1 0.44 -37.46 18.28
CA MET A 1 -0.90 -37.31 18.84
C MET A 1 -1.26 -35.83 19.10
N LEU A 2 -1.03 -34.94 18.12
CA LEU A 2 -1.37 -33.51 18.26
C LEU A 2 -2.18 -32.99 17.04
N ALA A 3 -2.61 -33.90 16.16
CA ALA A 3 -3.27 -33.57 14.88
C ALA A 3 -4.81 -33.67 14.90
N CYS A 4 -5.44 -33.96 16.03
CA CYS A 4 -6.87 -34.27 16.07
C CYS A 4 -7.80 -33.28 16.78
N LEU A 5 -7.33 -32.06 17.15
CA LEU A 5 -8.15 -31.11 17.91
C LEU A 5 -8.55 -29.82 17.16
N LEU A 6 -8.46 -29.80 15.83
CA LEU A 6 -8.84 -28.61 15.02
C LEU A 6 -9.84 -28.91 13.87
N ALA A 7 -10.57 -30.01 13.93
CA ALA A 7 -11.60 -30.33 12.94
C ALA A 7 -12.96 -30.50 13.61
N ALA A 8 -13.58 -29.44 14.06
CA ALA A 8 -14.99 -29.39 14.38
C ALA A 8 -15.58 -28.01 14.04
N GLY A 9 -16.41 -28.02 13.00
CA GLY A 9 -17.38 -26.96 12.74
C GLY A 9 -17.19 -26.17 11.46
N LEU A 10 -17.75 -26.65 10.37
CA LEU A 10 -18.57 -25.91 9.42
C LEU A 10 -19.06 -26.86 8.33
N GLY A 11 -20.22 -27.45 8.56
CA GLY A 11 -21.03 -28.08 7.52
C GLY A 11 -21.85 -27.00 6.81
N GLY A 12 -21.73 -26.90 5.52
CA GLY A 12 -22.57 -26.07 4.67
C GLY A 12 -22.72 -26.74 3.31
N CYS A 13 -23.92 -27.15 3.00
CA CYS A 13 -24.31 -27.89 1.80
C CYS A 13 -24.04 -27.13 0.52
N ALA A 14 -23.37 -27.79 -0.42
CA ALA A 14 -23.31 -27.41 -1.82
C ALA A 14 -24.54 -27.92 -2.55
N THR A 15 -25.24 -27.07 -3.29
CA THR A 15 -26.20 -27.45 -4.33
C THR A 15 -25.57 -27.22 -5.69
N ASP A 16 -25.40 -28.32 -6.43
CA ASP A 16 -24.98 -28.33 -7.83
C ASP A 16 -26.03 -27.65 -8.71
N GLY A 17 -25.61 -26.63 -9.46
CA GLY A 17 -26.35 -26.06 -10.57
C GLY A 17 -25.50 -26.11 -11.84
N GLN A 18 -25.74 -27.11 -12.68
CA GLN A 18 -25.14 -27.21 -14.00
C GLN A 18 -25.63 -26.06 -14.89
N TYR A 19 -24.72 -25.28 -15.46
CA TYR A 19 -25.00 -24.25 -16.44
C TYR A 19 -24.40 -24.68 -17.80
N GLU A 20 -25.26 -25.05 -18.76
CA GLU A 20 -24.86 -25.25 -20.16
C GLU A 20 -24.70 -23.91 -20.88
N PRO A 21 -23.65 -23.72 -21.67
CA PRO A 21 -23.49 -22.50 -22.46
C PRO A 21 -24.26 -22.59 -23.79
N ARG A 22 -25.23 -21.71 -23.98
CA ARG A 22 -25.84 -21.46 -25.29
C ARG A 22 -24.94 -20.57 -26.13
N SER A 23 -24.63 -21.03 -27.35
CA SER A 23 -23.93 -20.26 -28.40
C SER A 23 -24.73 -19.04 -28.84
N PRO A 24 -24.10 -17.88 -29.03
CA PRO A 24 -24.79 -16.70 -29.59
C PRO A 24 -24.97 -16.81 -31.10
N ALA A 25 -26.17 -16.42 -31.54
CA ALA A 25 -26.55 -16.31 -32.96
C ALA A 25 -25.75 -15.21 -33.69
N VAL A 26 -25.28 -15.53 -34.89
CA VAL A 26 -24.54 -14.63 -35.78
C VAL A 26 -25.50 -13.66 -36.42
N SER A 27 -25.31 -12.35 -36.21
CA SER A 27 -26.01 -11.27 -36.96
C SER A 27 -25.19 -10.87 -38.20
N PRO A 28 -25.84 -10.51 -39.31
CA PRO A 28 -25.15 -10.14 -40.55
C PRO A 28 -24.47 -8.76 -40.44
N PRO A 29 -23.39 -8.52 -41.20
CA PRO A 29 -22.59 -7.31 -41.09
C PRO A 29 -23.32 -6.06 -41.66
N PRO A 30 -23.11 -4.88 -41.07
CA PRO A 30 -23.67 -3.63 -41.57
C PRO A 30 -22.98 -3.13 -42.83
N VAL A 31 -23.78 -2.57 -43.73
CA VAL A 31 -23.36 -1.96 -45.00
C VAL A 31 -22.45 -0.75 -44.72
N ARG A 32 -21.29 -0.75 -45.35
CA ARG A 32 -20.23 0.26 -45.22
C ARG A 32 -20.63 1.53 -45.97
N ALA A 33 -20.89 2.62 -45.26
CA ALA A 33 -21.01 3.96 -45.83
C ALA A 33 -19.60 4.54 -46.09
N THR A 34 -19.39 5.11 -47.26
CA THR A 34 -18.15 5.77 -47.68
C THR A 34 -17.99 7.10 -46.94
N PRO A 35 -16.85 7.37 -46.29
CA PRO A 35 -16.63 8.65 -45.64
C PRO A 35 -16.24 9.76 -46.61
N PRO A 36 -16.55 11.03 -46.32
CA PRO A 36 -16.15 12.18 -47.14
C PRO A 36 -14.61 12.41 -47.06
N PRO A 37 -14.02 13.11 -48.04
CA PRO A 37 -12.57 13.30 -48.13
C PRO A 37 -12.04 14.14 -46.95
N THR A 38 -11.06 13.58 -46.26
CA THR A 38 -10.39 14.19 -45.12
C THR A 38 -9.34 15.21 -45.60
N ALA A 39 -9.35 16.40 -44.97
CA ALA A 39 -8.30 17.40 -45.16
C ALA A 39 -6.94 16.87 -44.64
N PRO A 40 -5.80 17.30 -45.16
CA PRO A 40 -4.49 16.81 -44.74
C PRO A 40 -4.22 17.16 -43.29
N PRO A 41 -3.68 16.22 -42.49
CA PRO A 41 -3.41 16.46 -41.06
C PRO A 41 -2.30 17.49 -40.91
N THR A 42 -2.56 18.51 -40.10
CA THR A 42 -1.54 19.44 -39.59
C THR A 42 -0.51 18.64 -38.80
N ALA A 43 0.74 18.69 -39.22
CA ALA A 43 1.84 17.98 -38.56
C ALA A 43 1.96 18.41 -37.09
N LEU A 44 1.76 17.47 -36.16
CA LEU A 44 2.04 17.65 -34.74
C LEU A 44 3.52 17.96 -34.58
N PRO A 45 3.92 18.86 -33.64
CA PRO A 45 5.31 19.11 -33.36
C PRO A 45 6.01 17.80 -32.95
N ARG A 46 7.15 17.52 -33.57
CA ARG A 46 7.98 16.34 -33.22
C ARG A 46 8.35 16.42 -31.74
N PRO A 47 8.13 15.37 -30.97
CA PRO A 47 8.66 15.31 -29.61
C PRO A 47 10.18 15.47 -29.67
N SER A 48 10.73 16.28 -28.78
CA SER A 48 12.18 16.42 -28.59
C SER A 48 12.84 15.06 -28.41
N PRO A 49 14.01 14.80 -28.98
CA PRO A 49 14.69 13.51 -28.84
C PRO A 49 14.92 13.20 -27.36
N VAL A 50 14.39 12.08 -26.92
CA VAL A 50 14.69 11.52 -25.59
C VAL A 50 16.19 11.19 -25.56
N PRO A 51 16.98 11.70 -24.61
CA PRO A 51 18.40 11.39 -24.50
C PRO A 51 18.61 9.87 -24.43
N PRO A 52 19.70 9.32 -24.98
CA PRO A 52 19.97 7.90 -24.89
C PRO A 52 19.98 7.44 -23.43
N ALA A 53 19.35 6.30 -23.12
CA ALA A 53 19.17 5.75 -21.76
C ALA A 53 20.43 5.79 -20.90
N SER A 54 21.61 5.59 -21.49
CA SER A 54 22.92 5.65 -20.81
C SER A 54 23.34 7.05 -20.32
N ALA A 55 22.87 8.12 -20.95
CA ALA A 55 23.11 9.49 -20.49
C ALA A 55 22.18 9.80 -19.30
N TYR A 56 20.91 9.46 -19.43
CA TYR A 56 19.91 9.64 -18.38
C TYR A 56 20.26 8.90 -17.09
N GLU A 57 20.76 7.65 -17.20
CA GLU A 57 21.20 6.86 -16.05
C GLU A 57 22.44 7.45 -15.36
N ARG A 58 23.40 8.00 -16.12
CA ARG A 58 24.60 8.64 -15.55
C ARG A 58 24.24 9.92 -14.80
N ASP A 59 23.37 10.74 -15.36
CA ASP A 59 22.92 11.98 -14.75
C ASP A 59 22.08 11.70 -13.50
N GLY A 60 21.17 10.70 -13.56
CA GLY A 60 20.40 10.25 -12.41
C GLY A 60 21.27 9.71 -11.27
N ARG A 61 22.36 8.97 -11.59
CA ARG A 61 23.30 8.45 -10.59
C ARG A 61 24.09 9.56 -9.92
N THR A 62 24.56 10.54 -10.69
CA THR A 62 25.30 11.70 -10.17
C THR A 62 24.41 12.52 -9.24
N LEU A 63 23.20 12.82 -9.69
CA LEU A 63 22.20 13.53 -8.89
C LEU A 63 21.86 12.77 -7.59
N LEU A 64 21.55 11.47 -7.68
CA LEU A 64 21.22 10.66 -6.52
C LEU A 64 22.36 10.61 -5.50
N ASN A 65 23.61 10.45 -5.95
CA ASN A 65 24.77 10.46 -5.07
C ASN A 65 24.95 11.81 -4.34
N ARG A 66 24.54 12.91 -4.96
CA ARG A 66 24.55 14.24 -4.32
C ARG A 66 23.43 14.38 -3.28
N LEU A 67 22.24 13.85 -3.59
CA LEU A 67 21.04 13.95 -2.75
C LEU A 67 21.07 13.04 -1.52
N LEU A 68 21.74 11.88 -1.59
CA LEU A 68 21.84 10.94 -0.49
C LEU A 68 22.56 11.56 0.73
N PRO A 69 22.13 11.22 1.98
CA PRO A 69 22.86 11.64 3.19
C PRO A 69 24.31 11.17 3.16
N ALA A 70 25.23 11.94 3.75
CA ALA A 70 26.67 11.66 3.68
C ALA A 70 27.04 10.31 4.34
N ASN A 71 26.44 10.00 5.49
CA ASN A 71 26.82 8.91 6.39
C ASN A 71 25.84 7.73 6.31
N ILE A 72 25.66 7.14 5.12
CA ILE A 72 24.88 5.90 4.96
C ILE A 72 25.78 4.73 4.60
N GLY A 73 25.51 3.57 5.18
CA GLY A 73 26.17 2.32 4.81
C GLY A 73 25.78 1.88 3.40
N ASP A 74 26.69 1.21 2.69
CA ASP A 74 26.48 0.67 1.34
C ASP A 74 25.78 1.67 0.37
N ARG A 75 26.29 2.89 0.30
CA ARG A 75 25.78 3.95 -0.60
C ARG A 75 25.63 3.45 -2.04
N ALA A 76 26.58 2.69 -2.55
CA ALA A 76 26.58 2.16 -3.92
C ALA A 76 25.38 1.22 -4.15
N GLY A 77 25.10 0.35 -3.18
CA GLY A 77 23.96 -0.55 -3.25
C GLY A 77 22.61 0.19 -3.20
N TRP A 78 22.45 1.20 -2.32
CA TRP A 78 21.25 2.03 -2.28
C TRP A 78 21.05 2.80 -3.60
N THR A 79 22.13 3.38 -4.14
CA THR A 79 22.07 4.06 -5.44
C THR A 79 21.59 3.12 -6.54
N THR A 80 22.11 1.91 -6.59
CA THR A 80 21.74 0.89 -7.58
C THR A 80 20.27 0.49 -7.45
N ASP A 81 19.81 0.18 -6.25
CA ASP A 81 18.43 -0.29 -6.03
C ASP A 81 17.39 0.81 -6.28
N ILE A 82 17.67 2.06 -5.88
CA ILE A 82 16.77 3.21 -6.14
C ILE A 82 16.65 3.48 -7.64
N LEU A 83 17.76 3.53 -8.38
CA LEU A 83 17.72 3.75 -9.83
C LEU A 83 17.06 2.59 -10.58
N ALA A 84 17.32 1.35 -10.19
CA ALA A 84 16.67 0.18 -10.78
C ALA A 84 15.16 0.22 -10.56
N ALA A 85 14.71 0.63 -9.37
CA ALA A 85 13.28 0.78 -9.08
C ALA A 85 12.64 1.88 -9.93
N LEU A 86 13.26 3.06 -10.06
CA LEU A 86 12.76 4.15 -10.92
C LEU A 86 12.64 3.71 -12.37
N THR A 87 13.68 3.05 -12.90
CA THR A 87 13.70 2.55 -14.27
C THR A 87 12.57 1.54 -14.51
N ALA A 88 12.42 0.55 -13.62
CA ALA A 88 11.39 -0.47 -13.75
C ALA A 88 9.96 0.09 -13.63
N LEU A 89 9.77 1.11 -12.80
CA LEU A 89 8.49 1.80 -12.63
C LEU A 89 8.24 2.88 -13.69
N GLN A 90 9.22 3.16 -14.55
CA GLN A 90 9.17 4.22 -15.55
C GLN A 90 8.97 5.62 -14.93
N ILE A 91 9.53 5.83 -13.74
CA ILE A 91 9.48 7.09 -13.00
C ILE A 91 10.77 7.88 -13.30
N PRO A 92 10.68 9.14 -13.75
CA PRO A 92 11.85 9.96 -14.01
C PRO A 92 12.72 10.17 -12.77
N ALA A 93 14.06 10.12 -12.92
CA ALA A 93 15.02 10.39 -11.86
C ALA A 93 15.18 11.89 -11.58
N LEU A 94 14.07 12.58 -11.32
CA LEU A 94 14.02 14.00 -10.95
C LEU A 94 14.32 14.19 -9.45
N PRO A 95 14.83 15.36 -9.04
CA PRO A 95 15.09 15.67 -7.62
C PRO A 95 13.90 15.33 -6.72
N GLU A 96 12.68 15.66 -7.14
CA GLU A 96 11.46 15.44 -6.37
C GLU A 96 11.20 13.95 -6.12
N ASN A 97 11.32 13.10 -7.14
CA ASN A 97 11.09 11.67 -7.03
C ASN A 97 12.19 10.97 -6.21
N LEU A 98 13.44 11.38 -6.44
CA LEU A 98 14.59 10.88 -5.69
C LEU A 98 14.50 11.25 -4.21
N CYS A 99 14.23 12.53 -3.92
CA CYS A 99 14.10 13.01 -2.55
C CYS A 99 12.88 12.44 -1.83
N ALA A 100 11.78 12.17 -2.54
CA ALA A 100 10.63 11.50 -1.94
C ALA A 100 10.99 10.09 -1.46
N ALA A 101 11.69 9.30 -2.30
CA ALA A 101 12.16 7.97 -1.91
C ALA A 101 13.18 8.03 -0.76
N ILE A 102 14.18 8.93 -0.84
CA ILE A 102 15.20 9.15 0.20
C ILE A 102 14.54 9.49 1.53
N ALA A 103 13.57 10.40 1.54
CA ALA A 103 12.90 10.87 2.76
C ALA A 103 12.14 9.76 3.47
N VAL A 104 11.44 8.90 2.72
CA VAL A 104 10.73 7.75 3.29
C VAL A 104 11.72 6.69 3.80
N ILE A 105 12.76 6.33 3.04
CA ILE A 105 13.80 5.39 3.49
C ILE A 105 14.47 5.89 4.78
N GLU A 106 14.80 7.18 4.82
CA GLU A 106 15.41 7.79 6.00
C GLU A 106 14.47 7.77 7.21
N GLN A 107 13.18 8.01 7.01
CA GLN A 107 12.17 7.98 8.05
C GLN A 107 11.94 6.58 8.60
N GLU A 108 11.83 5.57 7.74
CA GLU A 108 11.43 4.21 8.13
C GLU A 108 12.60 3.37 8.65
N SER A 109 13.78 3.53 8.07
CA SER A 109 14.90 2.65 8.36
C SER A 109 16.25 3.34 8.57
N SER A 110 16.34 4.66 8.35
CA SER A 110 17.63 5.37 8.33
C SER A 110 18.66 4.67 7.42
N PHE A 111 18.24 4.18 6.27
CA PHE A 111 19.07 3.42 5.32
C PHE A 111 19.64 2.10 5.88
N VAL A 112 18.92 1.46 6.80
CA VAL A 112 19.21 0.08 7.23
C VAL A 112 18.29 -0.88 6.45
N ALA A 113 18.89 -1.84 5.73
CA ALA A 113 18.12 -2.75 4.86
C ALA A 113 17.18 -3.69 5.64
N ASP A 114 17.58 -4.10 6.85
CA ASP A 114 16.82 -4.93 7.77
C ASP A 114 16.83 -4.26 9.17
N PRO A 115 15.97 -3.25 9.38
CA PRO A 115 16.04 -2.40 10.57
C PRO A 115 15.66 -3.19 11.83
N PRO A 116 16.42 -3.02 12.93
CA PRO A 116 16.08 -3.65 14.21
C PRO A 116 14.84 -2.99 14.82
N VAL A 117 14.01 -3.82 15.46
CA VAL A 117 12.82 -3.39 16.20
C VAL A 117 13.09 -3.55 17.70
N ALA A 118 13.10 -2.44 18.40
CA ALA A 118 13.35 -2.45 19.86
C ALA A 118 12.32 -3.33 20.60
N GLY A 119 12.80 -4.28 21.39
CA GLY A 119 11.95 -5.15 22.21
C GLY A 119 11.11 -6.15 21.40
N LEU A 120 11.48 -6.50 20.15
CA LEU A 120 10.72 -7.41 19.29
C LEU A 120 10.50 -8.78 19.94
N SER A 121 11.53 -9.34 20.59
CA SER A 121 11.39 -10.61 21.35
C SER A 121 10.28 -10.52 22.39
N ARG A 122 10.24 -9.46 23.20
CA ARG A 122 9.19 -9.24 24.19
C ARG A 122 7.80 -9.12 23.55
N ILE A 123 7.68 -8.40 22.46
CA ILE A 123 6.42 -8.25 21.70
C ILE A 123 5.96 -9.61 21.18
N ALA A 124 6.88 -10.41 20.63
CA ALA A 124 6.59 -11.76 20.15
C ALA A 124 6.08 -12.67 21.29
N TRP A 125 6.72 -12.65 22.46
CA TRP A 125 6.28 -13.42 23.62
C TRP A 125 4.90 -12.98 24.13
N GLN A 126 4.62 -11.69 24.18
CA GLN A 126 3.30 -11.19 24.56
C GLN A 126 2.21 -11.67 23.61
N GLU A 127 2.48 -11.67 22.31
CA GLU A 127 1.53 -12.16 21.30
C GLU A 127 1.33 -13.68 21.40
N ILE A 128 2.39 -14.44 21.62
CA ILE A 128 2.33 -15.90 21.82
C ILE A 128 1.48 -16.21 23.05
N GLU A 129 1.70 -15.51 24.16
CA GLU A 129 0.95 -15.73 25.41
C GLU A 129 -0.52 -15.35 25.23
N ARG A 130 -0.80 -14.21 24.60
CA ARG A 130 -2.18 -13.81 24.28
C ARG A 130 -2.93 -14.87 23.45
N ARG A 131 -2.26 -15.46 22.44
CA ARG A 131 -2.83 -16.53 21.64
C ARG A 131 -2.99 -17.82 22.43
N ARG A 132 -2.00 -18.19 23.25
CA ARG A 132 -2.08 -19.34 24.15
C ARG A 132 -3.34 -19.27 25.01
N GLU A 133 -3.60 -18.12 25.63
CA GLU A 133 -4.80 -17.90 26.45
C GLU A 133 -6.08 -17.95 25.61
N LYS A 134 -6.13 -17.24 24.49
CA LYS A 134 -7.30 -17.21 23.58
C LYS A 134 -7.74 -18.60 23.16
N TYR A 135 -6.79 -19.51 22.90
CA TYR A 135 -7.07 -20.87 22.45
C TYR A 135 -6.99 -21.91 23.55
N SER A 136 -6.88 -21.47 24.82
CA SER A 136 -6.82 -22.35 26.00
C SER A 136 -5.72 -23.42 25.90
N ILE A 137 -4.56 -23.09 25.30
CA ILE A 137 -3.44 -24.01 25.16
C ILE A 137 -2.70 -24.12 26.50
N PRO A 138 -2.53 -25.34 27.08
CA PRO A 138 -1.76 -25.51 28.31
C PRO A 138 -0.30 -25.03 28.14
N LYS A 139 0.24 -24.32 29.12
CA LYS A 139 1.63 -23.78 29.07
C LYS A 139 2.66 -24.87 28.82
N LEU A 140 2.50 -26.04 29.43
CA LEU A 140 3.40 -27.18 29.23
C LEU A 140 3.45 -27.62 27.76
N VAL A 141 2.31 -27.62 27.07
CA VAL A 141 2.25 -27.99 25.64
C VAL A 141 2.99 -26.99 24.79
N LEU A 142 2.84 -25.68 25.04
CA LEU A 142 3.58 -24.63 24.36
C LEU A 142 5.09 -24.75 24.65
N ASP A 143 5.49 -24.92 25.91
CA ASP A 143 6.90 -25.04 26.29
C ASP A 143 7.57 -26.25 25.63
N LEU A 144 6.88 -27.38 25.52
CA LEU A 144 7.40 -28.57 24.81
C LEU A 144 7.53 -28.30 23.29
N ALA A 145 6.54 -27.68 22.68
CA ALA A 145 6.57 -27.35 21.26
C ALA A 145 7.75 -26.40 20.93
N LEU A 146 8.00 -25.40 21.77
CA LEU A 146 9.06 -24.40 21.56
C LEU A 146 10.47 -24.94 21.85
N ARG A 147 10.61 -26.08 22.53
CA ARG A 147 11.91 -26.79 22.68
C ARG A 147 12.36 -27.55 21.44
N LYS A 148 11.43 -27.76 20.49
CA LYS A 148 11.77 -28.41 19.23
C LYS A 148 12.85 -27.62 18.49
N ALA A 149 13.80 -28.36 17.89
CA ALA A 149 14.79 -27.77 16.99
C ALA A 149 14.12 -27.27 15.71
N SER A 150 14.45 -26.09 15.29
CA SER A 150 14.04 -25.49 14.02
C SER A 150 15.06 -25.83 12.92
N PRO A 151 14.75 -25.55 11.63
CA PRO A 151 15.64 -25.88 10.51
C PRO A 151 17.06 -25.31 10.62
N ASP A 152 17.27 -24.23 11.39
CA ASP A 152 18.60 -23.63 11.61
C ASP A 152 19.38 -24.28 12.79
N GLY A 153 18.85 -25.37 13.37
CA GLY A 153 19.45 -26.12 14.48
C GLY A 153 19.21 -25.53 15.90
N ARG A 154 18.71 -24.30 15.99
CA ARG A 154 18.32 -23.70 17.29
C ARG A 154 16.89 -24.10 17.67
N THR A 155 16.56 -24.09 18.95
CA THR A 155 15.17 -24.25 19.37
C THR A 155 14.32 -23.05 18.97
N TYR A 156 13.02 -23.25 18.74
CA TYR A 156 12.11 -22.13 18.48
C TYR A 156 12.14 -21.10 19.61
N ARG A 157 12.23 -21.55 20.87
CA ARG A 157 12.40 -20.67 22.03
C ARG A 157 13.62 -19.78 21.91
N ALA A 158 14.78 -20.35 21.63
CA ALA A 158 16.02 -19.58 21.47
C ALA A 158 15.95 -18.56 20.32
N ARG A 159 15.26 -18.90 19.23
CA ARG A 159 15.04 -17.97 18.12
C ARG A 159 14.12 -16.82 18.50
N ILE A 160 13.04 -17.10 19.27
CA ILE A 160 12.13 -16.05 19.75
C ILE A 160 12.89 -15.10 20.70
N ASP A 161 13.70 -15.66 21.61
CA ASP A 161 14.51 -14.87 22.56
C ASP A 161 15.52 -13.96 21.84
N ALA A 162 16.04 -14.38 20.68
CA ALA A 162 17.04 -13.66 19.89
C ALA A 162 16.44 -12.75 18.79
N LEU A 163 15.12 -12.58 18.71
CA LEU A 163 14.47 -11.75 17.69
C LEU A 163 14.88 -10.28 17.78
N GLN A 164 15.37 -9.75 16.66
CA GLN A 164 15.74 -8.35 16.51
C GLN A 164 15.03 -7.67 15.34
N THR A 165 14.74 -8.40 14.25
CA THR A 165 14.18 -7.81 13.03
C THR A 165 12.89 -8.51 12.58
N GLU A 166 12.04 -7.80 11.85
CA GLU A 166 10.80 -8.36 11.29
C GLU A 166 11.09 -9.48 10.29
N ARG A 167 12.19 -9.40 9.56
CA ARG A 167 12.62 -10.48 8.66
C ARG A 167 12.90 -11.76 9.43
N GLN A 168 13.60 -11.67 10.57
CA GLN A 168 13.84 -12.83 11.45
C GLN A 168 12.53 -13.42 11.97
N MET A 169 11.60 -12.55 12.39
CA MET A 169 10.29 -12.98 12.87
C MET A 169 9.46 -13.64 11.75
N ASN A 170 9.50 -13.09 10.53
CA ASN A 170 8.85 -13.72 9.37
C ASN A 170 9.43 -15.10 9.06
N ALA A 171 10.76 -15.24 9.02
CA ALA A 171 11.42 -16.52 8.77
C ALA A 171 11.10 -17.54 9.87
N LEU A 172 11.09 -17.12 11.14
CA LEU A 172 10.69 -17.96 12.26
C LEU A 172 9.26 -18.50 12.08
N TYR A 173 8.32 -17.63 11.71
CA TYR A 173 6.94 -18.00 11.49
C TYR A 173 6.78 -18.95 10.29
N ASP A 174 7.48 -18.69 9.20
CA ASP A 174 7.48 -19.55 8.00
C ASP A 174 8.03 -20.97 8.33
N ASP A 175 9.08 -21.06 9.15
CA ASP A 175 9.63 -22.34 9.59
C ASP A 175 8.64 -23.09 10.50
N MET A 176 7.99 -22.41 11.43
CA MET A 176 6.95 -23.03 12.26
C MET A 176 5.80 -23.58 11.43
N LEU A 177 5.35 -22.85 10.40
CA LEU A 177 4.29 -23.30 9.51
C LEU A 177 4.74 -24.42 8.56
N SER A 178 6.01 -24.49 8.18
CA SER A 178 6.54 -25.52 7.29
C SER A 178 6.53 -26.90 7.91
N GLU A 179 6.52 -26.99 9.23
CA GLU A 179 6.49 -28.27 9.96
C GLU A 179 5.09 -28.90 10.05
N LEU A 180 4.04 -28.14 9.74
CA LEU A 180 2.67 -28.65 9.72
C LEU A 180 2.32 -29.06 8.27
N PRO A 181 1.81 -30.28 8.04
CA PRO A 181 1.30 -30.68 6.74
C PRO A 181 0.25 -29.69 6.22
N GLY A 182 0.51 -29.07 5.06
CA GLY A 182 -0.35 -28.01 4.52
C GLY A 182 -0.34 -26.69 5.31
N GLY A 183 0.58 -26.52 6.27
CA GLY A 183 0.62 -25.39 7.17
C GLY A 183 0.70 -24.05 6.47
N LYS A 184 1.54 -23.92 5.44
CA LYS A 184 1.63 -22.68 4.64
C LYS A 184 0.33 -22.31 3.92
N THR A 185 -0.38 -23.29 3.39
CA THR A 185 -1.65 -23.08 2.70
C THR A 185 -2.76 -22.74 3.68
N LEU A 186 -2.83 -23.45 4.81
CA LEU A 186 -3.90 -23.29 5.78
C LEU A 186 -3.71 -22.09 6.72
N PHE A 187 -2.46 -21.76 7.06
CA PHE A 187 -2.15 -20.76 8.09
C PHE A 187 -1.26 -19.61 7.61
N GLY A 188 -0.73 -19.63 6.38
CA GLY A 188 0.15 -18.57 5.83
C GLY A 188 -0.50 -17.18 5.85
N GLY A 189 -1.83 -17.10 5.65
CA GLY A 189 -2.60 -15.86 5.77
C GLY A 189 -2.66 -15.28 7.19
N TYR A 190 -2.32 -16.07 8.20
CA TYR A 190 -2.29 -15.65 9.62
C TYR A 190 -0.94 -15.13 10.10
N ASN A 191 0.07 -15.01 9.22
CA ASN A 191 1.34 -14.41 9.61
C ASN A 191 1.09 -13.00 10.16
N PRO A 192 1.55 -12.68 11.38
CA PRO A 192 1.27 -11.40 12.02
C PRO A 192 2.02 -10.23 11.37
N ILE A 193 3.10 -10.50 10.61
CA ILE A 193 3.86 -9.48 9.92
C ILE A 193 3.11 -9.05 8.66
N ARG A 194 2.66 -7.79 8.64
CA ARG A 194 1.89 -7.21 7.53
C ARG A 194 2.70 -6.24 6.67
N THR A 195 3.75 -5.65 7.26
CA THR A 195 4.65 -4.70 6.60
C THR A 195 6.09 -5.10 6.88
N GLY A 196 7.03 -4.60 6.10
CA GLY A 196 8.44 -4.83 6.36
C GLY A 196 9.39 -4.18 5.36
N GLY A 197 10.67 -4.49 5.55
CA GLY A 197 11.75 -3.96 4.72
C GLY A 197 12.07 -2.49 4.99
N PRO A 198 13.02 -1.92 4.23
CA PRO A 198 13.56 -0.59 4.50
C PRO A 198 12.59 0.57 4.29
N MET A 199 11.46 0.35 3.64
CA MET A 199 10.38 1.33 3.48
C MET A 199 9.08 0.89 4.19
N GLN A 200 9.09 -0.15 5.03
CA GLN A 200 7.91 -0.65 5.76
C GLN A 200 6.69 -0.90 4.87
N VAL A 201 6.92 -1.55 3.74
CA VAL A 201 5.89 -1.77 2.71
C VAL A 201 4.90 -2.84 3.13
N SER A 202 3.63 -2.63 2.83
CA SER A 202 2.58 -3.64 2.96
C SER A 202 2.86 -4.85 2.05
N ILE A 203 2.86 -6.05 2.64
CA ILE A 203 3.06 -7.30 1.91
C ILE A 203 1.91 -7.55 0.93
N ALA A 204 0.66 -7.26 1.34
CA ALA A 204 -0.50 -7.38 0.46
C ALA A 204 -0.39 -6.44 -0.75
N PHE A 205 0.12 -5.21 -0.55
CA PHE A 205 0.41 -4.30 -1.65
C PHE A 205 1.47 -4.87 -2.60
N ALA A 206 2.56 -5.42 -2.08
CA ALA A 206 3.63 -6.00 -2.90
C ALA A 206 3.14 -7.20 -3.72
N GLU A 207 2.28 -8.05 -3.15
CA GLU A 207 1.65 -9.17 -3.83
C GLU A 207 0.71 -8.72 -4.95
N GLU A 208 -0.04 -7.63 -4.75
CA GLU A 208 -0.89 -7.04 -5.79
C GLU A 208 -0.05 -6.36 -6.89
N GLN A 209 0.99 -5.61 -6.53
CA GLN A 209 1.87 -4.92 -7.46
C GLN A 209 2.50 -5.89 -8.47
N ILE A 210 2.94 -7.07 -8.04
CA ILE A 210 3.52 -8.09 -8.91
C ILE A 210 2.50 -8.67 -9.90
N ARG A 211 1.22 -8.72 -9.53
CA ARG A 211 0.16 -9.16 -10.46
C ARG A 211 -0.09 -8.14 -11.57
N GLN A 212 0.11 -6.86 -11.26
CA GLN A 212 -0.16 -5.76 -12.19
C GLN A 212 1.05 -5.37 -13.05
N ARG A 213 2.27 -5.53 -12.52
CA ARG A 213 3.52 -5.15 -13.20
C ARG A 213 4.61 -6.18 -13.03
N PRO A 214 5.46 -6.39 -14.07
CA PRO A 214 6.65 -7.25 -13.96
C PRO A 214 7.59 -6.74 -12.86
N TYR A 215 8.02 -7.63 -11.98
CA TYR A 215 9.06 -7.35 -11.00
C TYR A 215 10.43 -7.41 -11.67
N PRO A 216 11.32 -6.40 -11.49
CA PRO A 216 12.53 -6.28 -12.29
C PRO A 216 13.64 -7.27 -11.92
N TYR A 217 13.48 -8.02 -10.84
CA TYR A 217 14.50 -8.94 -10.37
C TYR A 217 14.03 -10.39 -10.43
N VAL A 218 14.99 -11.30 -10.64
CA VAL A 218 14.75 -12.74 -10.47
C VAL A 218 14.49 -13.02 -9.00
N ARG A 219 13.31 -13.50 -8.70
CA ARG A 219 12.93 -13.88 -7.33
C ARG A 219 13.46 -15.28 -7.04
N ARG A 220 14.06 -15.44 -5.86
CA ARG A 220 14.50 -16.76 -5.35
C ARG A 220 13.48 -17.37 -4.39
N ASP A 221 12.51 -16.56 -3.94
CA ASP A 221 11.57 -16.93 -2.90
C ASP A 221 10.21 -16.20 -3.08
N SER A 222 9.37 -16.19 -2.06
CA SER A 222 8.06 -15.53 -2.06
C SER A 222 8.18 -14.00 -2.19
N VAL A 223 7.09 -13.36 -2.65
CA VAL A 223 6.98 -11.89 -2.67
C VAL A 223 7.17 -11.31 -1.27
N ARG A 224 6.60 -11.99 -0.28
CA ARG A 224 6.74 -11.65 1.13
C ARG A 224 8.21 -11.53 1.55
N ASN A 225 9.03 -12.53 1.23
CA ASN A 225 10.45 -12.52 1.57
C ASN A 225 11.23 -11.47 0.77
N GLU A 226 10.82 -11.21 -0.47
CA GLU A 226 11.43 -10.15 -1.28
C GLU A 226 11.23 -8.75 -0.69
N VAL A 227 10.09 -8.47 -0.05
CA VAL A 227 9.81 -7.19 0.65
C VAL A 227 10.87 -6.88 1.72
N PHE A 228 11.42 -7.91 2.39
CA PHE A 228 12.45 -7.73 3.43
C PHE A 228 13.87 -7.57 2.87
N THR A 229 14.06 -7.68 1.55
CA THR A 229 15.34 -7.34 0.92
C THR A 229 15.43 -5.84 0.67
N ARG A 230 16.66 -5.27 0.60
CA ARG A 230 16.83 -3.85 0.24
C ARG A 230 16.19 -3.55 -1.11
N ARG A 231 16.54 -4.32 -2.16
CA ARG A 231 16.03 -4.10 -3.53
C ARG A 231 14.51 -4.22 -3.61
N GLY A 232 13.93 -5.24 -2.98
CA GLY A 232 12.49 -5.46 -3.00
C GLY A 232 11.73 -4.42 -2.19
N GLY A 233 12.18 -4.12 -0.97
CA GLY A 233 11.57 -3.08 -0.13
C GLY A 233 11.63 -1.69 -0.78
N VAL A 234 12.73 -1.36 -1.46
CA VAL A 234 12.86 -0.11 -2.24
C VAL A 234 11.90 -0.11 -3.43
N TYR A 235 11.88 -1.18 -4.24
CA TYR A 235 11.00 -1.26 -5.41
C TYR A 235 9.51 -1.11 -5.02
N PHE A 236 9.05 -1.93 -4.09
CA PHE A 236 7.64 -1.89 -3.67
C PHE A 236 7.29 -0.58 -2.93
N GLY A 237 8.22 -0.06 -2.13
CA GLY A 237 8.02 1.22 -1.44
C GLY A 237 7.91 2.39 -2.41
N MET A 238 8.78 2.44 -3.42
CA MET A 238 8.70 3.47 -4.45
C MET A 238 7.47 3.30 -5.33
N ALA A 239 7.08 2.05 -5.65
CA ALA A 239 5.82 1.80 -6.33
C ALA A 239 4.65 2.37 -5.52
N MET A 240 4.55 2.07 -4.24
CA MET A 240 3.49 2.55 -3.37
C MET A 240 3.43 4.08 -3.28
N LEU A 241 4.59 4.72 -3.18
CA LEU A 241 4.72 6.16 -3.01
C LEU A 241 4.45 6.95 -4.30
N LEU A 242 4.99 6.49 -5.44
CA LEU A 242 5.09 7.30 -6.66
C LEU A 242 4.31 6.73 -7.85
N ASP A 243 4.10 5.40 -7.93
CA ASP A 243 3.51 4.76 -9.10
C ASP A 243 1.97 4.74 -9.04
N TYR A 244 1.37 5.92 -8.92
CA TYR A 244 -0.07 6.13 -9.08
C TYR A 244 -0.35 7.59 -9.44
N PRO A 245 -1.40 7.87 -10.24
CA PRO A 245 -1.81 9.22 -10.56
C PRO A 245 -2.51 9.84 -9.35
N GLY A 246 -1.78 10.62 -8.56
CA GLY A 246 -2.31 11.43 -7.45
C GLY A 246 -2.13 12.90 -7.78
N PRO A 247 -3.19 13.64 -8.13
CA PRO A 247 -3.10 15.03 -8.57
C PRO A 247 -2.94 15.99 -7.37
N TYR A 248 -1.96 15.70 -6.51
CA TYR A 248 -1.70 16.49 -5.32
C TYR A 248 -0.81 17.69 -5.63
N SER A 249 -1.12 18.82 -5.02
CA SER A 249 -0.34 20.06 -5.15
C SER A 249 1.02 19.98 -4.44
N GLN A 250 1.15 19.08 -3.44
CA GLN A 250 2.35 18.92 -2.63
C GLN A 250 2.65 17.45 -2.37
N MET A 251 3.94 17.12 -2.27
CA MET A 251 4.41 15.77 -1.94
C MET A 251 3.94 15.31 -0.53
N LEU A 252 3.66 16.24 0.36
CA LEU A 252 3.11 16.01 1.70
C LEU A 252 1.92 15.04 1.71
N TYR A 253 1.02 15.17 0.73
CA TYR A 253 -0.18 14.33 0.63
C TYR A 253 0.15 12.91 0.16
N ARG A 254 1.19 12.73 -0.68
CA ARG A 254 1.70 11.41 -1.02
C ARG A 254 2.37 10.72 0.16
N PHE A 255 3.05 11.47 1.03
CA PHE A 255 3.59 10.93 2.28
C PHE A 255 2.48 10.48 3.23
N ALA A 256 1.41 11.25 3.33
CA ALA A 256 0.23 10.82 4.09
C ALA A 256 -0.40 9.55 3.51
N ASP A 257 -0.56 9.50 2.19
CA ASP A 257 -1.08 8.32 1.48
C ASP A 257 -0.17 7.09 1.61
N PHE A 258 1.14 7.29 1.66
CA PHE A 258 2.09 6.21 1.90
C PHE A 258 1.83 5.50 3.23
N ASN A 259 1.50 6.27 4.26
CA ASN A 259 1.18 5.76 5.59
C ASN A 259 -0.24 5.21 5.72
N ALA A 260 -1.23 5.92 5.14
CA ALA A 260 -2.66 5.63 5.31
C ALA A 260 -3.27 4.76 4.18
N GLY A 261 -2.56 4.62 3.07
CA GLY A 261 -3.03 4.00 1.84
C GLY A 261 -3.24 5.02 0.71
N ARG A 262 -2.98 4.59 -0.53
CA ARG A 262 -3.14 5.46 -1.71
C ARG A 262 -4.52 6.09 -1.75
N TYR A 263 -4.58 7.37 -2.13
CA TYR A 263 -5.77 8.22 -2.22
C TYR A 263 -6.43 8.59 -0.90
N SER A 264 -5.86 8.24 0.26
CA SER A 264 -6.46 8.60 1.56
C SER A 264 -6.54 10.11 1.75
N SER A 265 -5.57 10.89 1.24
CA SER A 265 -5.60 12.37 1.31
C SER A 265 -6.73 12.97 0.45
N ARG A 266 -6.97 12.43 -0.74
CA ARG A 266 -8.12 12.80 -1.59
C ARG A 266 -9.44 12.44 -0.92
N ASN A 267 -9.51 11.23 -0.39
CA ASN A 267 -10.73 10.71 0.23
C ASN A 267 -11.07 11.44 1.54
N ALA A 268 -10.06 11.85 2.33
CA ALA A 268 -10.28 12.67 3.52
C ALA A 268 -10.85 14.06 3.17
N ALA A 269 -10.41 14.66 2.06
CA ALA A 269 -11.03 15.88 1.55
C ALA A 269 -12.47 15.66 1.08
N PHE A 270 -12.75 14.53 0.44
CA PHE A 270 -14.08 14.12 0.05
C PHE A 270 -15.00 13.91 1.28
N GLN A 271 -14.50 13.25 2.34
CA GLN A 271 -15.22 13.10 3.61
C GLN A 271 -15.53 14.45 4.26
N ASP A 272 -14.60 15.43 4.24
CA ASP A 272 -14.86 16.79 4.74
C ASP A 272 -16.01 17.46 3.96
N ALA A 273 -16.03 17.32 2.63
CA ALA A 273 -17.12 17.87 1.81
C ALA A 273 -18.47 17.20 2.12
N VAL A 274 -18.48 15.85 2.28
CA VAL A 274 -19.67 15.10 2.70
C VAL A 274 -20.14 15.54 4.09
N SER A 275 -19.22 15.66 5.05
CA SER A 275 -19.49 16.08 6.43
C SER A 275 -20.24 17.42 6.45
N ARG A 276 -19.71 18.42 5.72
CA ARG A 276 -20.31 19.77 5.63
C ARG A 276 -21.68 19.78 4.97
N LEU A 277 -21.85 19.02 3.88
CA LEU A 277 -23.12 18.98 3.14
C LEU A 277 -24.23 18.24 3.88
N SER A 278 -23.87 17.17 4.61
CA SER A 278 -24.82 16.33 5.34
C SER A 278 -25.11 16.79 6.76
N GLY A 279 -24.28 17.70 7.32
CA GLY A 279 -24.31 18.10 8.72
C GLY A 279 -23.87 17.00 9.69
N ARG A 280 -23.28 15.90 9.20
CA ARG A 280 -22.76 14.80 10.01
C ARG A 280 -21.29 14.98 10.28
N THR A 281 -20.85 14.80 11.50
CA THR A 281 -19.41 14.71 11.82
C THR A 281 -18.88 13.35 11.38
N LEU A 282 -17.91 13.33 10.47
CA LEU A 282 -17.27 12.14 9.95
C LEU A 282 -15.82 12.07 10.42
N ALA A 283 -15.30 10.86 10.61
CA ALA A 283 -13.86 10.62 10.66
C ALA A 283 -13.27 10.92 9.28
N LEU A 284 -12.21 11.73 9.26
CA LEU A 284 -11.52 12.10 8.01
C LEU A 284 -10.30 11.16 7.83
N ASP A 285 -10.54 9.86 7.83
CA ASP A 285 -9.53 8.80 7.80
C ASP A 285 -9.13 8.38 6.38
N GLY A 286 -9.91 8.80 5.37
CA GLY A 286 -9.65 8.44 3.97
C GLY A 286 -10.27 7.12 3.53
N ASP A 287 -11.00 6.41 4.39
CA ASP A 287 -11.76 5.21 4.05
C ASP A 287 -13.24 5.57 3.84
N LEU A 288 -13.71 5.50 2.60
CA LEU A 288 -15.11 5.82 2.28
C LEU A 288 -16.05 4.63 2.51
N LEU A 289 -15.54 3.41 2.36
CA LEU A 289 -16.22 2.17 2.69
C LEU A 289 -15.76 1.65 4.06
N ARG A 290 -16.44 0.63 4.55
CA ARG A 290 -16.02 -0.05 5.76
C ARG A 290 -14.95 -1.08 5.45
N TYR A 291 -13.86 -1.07 6.21
CA TYR A 291 -12.77 -2.03 6.12
C TYR A 291 -12.57 -2.78 7.43
N GLN A 292 -12.18 -4.04 7.31
CA GLN A 292 -11.72 -4.87 8.42
C GLN A 292 -10.44 -5.58 7.97
N ASP A 293 -9.34 -5.38 8.70
CA ASP A 293 -8.02 -5.91 8.35
C ASP A 293 -7.56 -5.57 6.91
N GLY A 294 -7.94 -4.38 6.41
CA GLY A 294 -7.57 -3.89 5.07
C GLY A 294 -8.43 -4.45 3.93
N VAL A 295 -9.46 -5.24 4.23
CA VAL A 295 -10.40 -5.81 3.25
C VAL A 295 -11.77 -5.14 3.41
N PRO A 296 -12.50 -4.83 2.31
CA PRO A 296 -13.87 -4.35 2.41
C PRO A 296 -14.72 -5.27 3.27
N ALA A 297 -15.41 -4.71 4.27
CA ALA A 297 -16.23 -5.45 5.22
C ALA A 297 -17.71 -5.18 4.97
N ASP A 298 -18.56 -6.11 5.41
CA ASP A 298 -20.00 -5.97 5.33
C ASP A 298 -20.51 -4.79 6.18
N GLY A 299 -21.61 -4.21 5.72
CA GLY A 299 -22.28 -3.09 6.35
C GLY A 299 -21.83 -1.73 5.80
N SER A 300 -22.54 -0.68 6.15
CA SER A 300 -22.31 0.68 5.66
C SER A 300 -21.35 1.45 6.57
N SER A 301 -20.41 2.18 5.97
CA SER A 301 -19.59 3.17 6.67
C SER A 301 -20.41 4.39 7.09
N GLU A 302 -19.90 5.21 8.02
CA GLU A 302 -20.53 6.50 8.35
C GLU A 302 -20.53 7.45 7.14
N THR A 303 -19.46 7.46 6.36
CA THR A 303 -19.36 8.23 5.11
C THR A 303 -20.45 7.81 4.12
N GLN A 304 -20.63 6.52 3.91
CA GLN A 304 -21.66 5.97 3.03
C GLN A 304 -23.07 6.38 3.50
N ARG A 305 -23.37 6.25 4.79
CA ARG A 305 -24.66 6.69 5.37
C ARG A 305 -24.91 8.18 5.19
N ALA A 306 -23.89 9.01 5.38
CA ALA A 306 -23.98 10.46 5.17
C ALA A 306 -24.25 10.81 3.70
N ILE A 307 -23.63 10.11 2.74
CA ILE A 307 -23.88 10.31 1.30
C ILE A 307 -25.31 9.91 0.94
N PHE A 308 -25.84 8.83 1.51
CA PHE A 308 -27.23 8.42 1.27
C PHE A 308 -28.25 9.49 1.69
N LEU A 309 -27.99 10.30 2.72
CA LEU A 309 -28.82 11.46 3.07
C LEU A 309 -28.83 12.54 1.98
N LEU A 310 -27.76 12.59 1.19
CA LEU A 310 -27.60 13.58 0.12
C LEU A 310 -28.12 13.10 -1.24
N ARG A 311 -28.60 11.84 -1.37
CA ARG A 311 -28.93 11.20 -2.64
C ARG A 311 -29.89 12.01 -3.54
N ALA A 312 -30.90 12.65 -2.95
CA ALA A 312 -31.84 13.48 -3.72
C ALA A 312 -31.14 14.74 -4.28
N ARG A 313 -30.30 15.41 -3.48
CA ARG A 313 -29.54 16.60 -3.89
C ARG A 313 -28.48 16.21 -4.96
N LEU A 314 -27.87 15.03 -4.85
CA LEU A 314 -26.90 14.48 -5.81
C LEU A 314 -27.57 13.92 -7.07
N ARG A 315 -28.90 13.70 -7.04
CA ARG A 315 -29.66 13.02 -8.10
C ARG A 315 -29.06 11.64 -8.45
N LEU A 316 -28.72 10.87 -7.40
CA LEU A 316 -28.16 9.52 -7.51
C LEU A 316 -28.97 8.56 -6.64
N ASN A 317 -29.14 7.33 -7.12
CA ASN A 317 -29.68 6.25 -6.30
C ASN A 317 -28.55 5.54 -5.51
N GLU A 318 -28.92 4.66 -4.57
CA GLU A 318 -27.96 3.99 -3.70
C GLU A 318 -27.02 3.05 -4.47
N ALA A 319 -27.50 2.41 -5.52
CA ALA A 319 -26.68 1.51 -6.34
C ALA A 319 -25.60 2.28 -7.11
N GLU A 320 -25.92 3.45 -7.64
CA GLU A 320 -24.97 4.35 -8.31
C GLU A 320 -23.92 4.87 -7.33
N ILE A 321 -24.34 5.28 -6.13
CA ILE A 321 -23.43 5.71 -5.06
C ILE A 321 -22.46 4.60 -4.67
N LEU A 322 -22.98 3.39 -4.44
CA LEU A 322 -22.14 2.23 -4.07
C LEU A 322 -21.17 1.82 -5.17
N ARG A 323 -21.62 1.83 -6.43
CA ARG A 323 -20.75 1.57 -7.58
C ARG A 323 -19.58 2.53 -7.59
N ASP A 324 -19.82 3.81 -7.43
CA ASP A 324 -18.79 4.85 -7.48
C ASP A 324 -17.88 4.81 -6.25
N LEU A 325 -18.41 4.56 -5.05
CA LEU A 325 -17.62 4.39 -3.83
C LEU A 325 -16.62 3.22 -3.90
N LYS A 326 -16.93 2.14 -4.62
CA LYS A 326 -16.00 1.02 -4.85
C LYS A 326 -14.73 1.44 -5.60
N LEU A 327 -14.73 2.61 -6.23
CA LEU A 327 -13.57 3.18 -6.93
C LEU A 327 -12.64 3.98 -6.00
N GLU A 328 -12.93 4.09 -4.71
CA GLU A 328 -12.23 4.98 -3.76
C GLU A 328 -10.71 4.77 -3.67
N LYS A 329 -10.22 3.56 -3.96
CA LYS A 329 -8.77 3.25 -4.01
C LYS A 329 -8.20 3.30 -5.44
N SER A 330 -8.92 3.93 -6.38
CA SER A 330 -8.59 4.03 -7.80
C SER A 330 -8.59 5.48 -8.28
N PRO A 331 -7.80 5.83 -9.32
CA PRO A 331 -7.88 7.14 -9.96
C PRO A 331 -9.26 7.41 -10.60
N ALA A 332 -9.99 6.36 -10.98
CA ALA A 332 -11.30 6.49 -11.60
C ALA A 332 -12.35 7.15 -10.69
N PHE A 333 -12.13 7.17 -9.36
CA PHE A 333 -13.07 7.80 -8.43
C PHE A 333 -13.25 9.30 -8.69
N GLU A 334 -12.20 10.02 -9.06
CA GLU A 334 -12.27 11.46 -9.36
C GLU A 334 -13.14 11.77 -10.58
N HIS A 335 -13.27 10.81 -11.48
CA HIS A 335 -14.07 10.90 -12.69
C HIS A 335 -15.47 10.33 -12.51
N SER A 336 -15.80 9.79 -11.32
CA SER A 336 -17.13 9.26 -11.04
C SER A 336 -18.18 10.36 -10.93
N VAL A 337 -19.43 10.01 -11.25
CA VAL A 337 -20.55 10.95 -11.16
C VAL A 337 -20.78 11.41 -9.73
N LEU A 338 -20.60 10.50 -8.76
CA LEU A 338 -20.69 10.82 -7.34
C LEU A 338 -19.68 11.91 -6.94
N TYR A 339 -18.41 11.72 -7.28
CA TYR A 339 -17.35 12.66 -6.91
C TYR A 339 -17.61 14.05 -7.49
N GLN A 340 -17.89 14.12 -8.79
CA GLN A 340 -18.11 15.39 -9.49
C GLN A 340 -19.35 16.13 -8.97
N ARG A 341 -20.48 15.43 -8.78
CA ARG A 341 -21.71 16.05 -8.28
C ARG A 341 -21.60 16.49 -6.83
N LEU A 342 -20.88 15.71 -5.99
CA LEU A 342 -20.67 16.09 -4.59
C LEU A 342 -19.90 17.41 -4.48
N TYR A 343 -18.80 17.51 -5.23
CA TYR A 343 -17.99 18.72 -5.19
C TYR A 343 -18.70 19.92 -5.84
N ALA A 344 -19.41 19.74 -6.95
CA ALA A 344 -20.24 20.80 -7.52
C ALA A 344 -21.27 21.31 -6.52
N LEU A 345 -21.92 20.40 -5.77
CA LEU A 345 -22.87 20.74 -4.72
C LEU A 345 -22.21 21.47 -3.54
N ALA A 346 -21.02 21.04 -3.13
CA ALA A 346 -20.26 21.62 -2.02
C ALA A 346 -19.77 23.03 -2.36
N GLU A 347 -19.31 23.26 -3.58
CA GLU A 347 -18.85 24.55 -4.08
C GLU A 347 -20.02 25.52 -4.27
N ALA A 348 -21.14 25.07 -4.84
CA ALA A 348 -22.37 25.88 -4.92
C ALA A 348 -22.89 26.29 -3.54
N SER A 349 -22.79 25.40 -2.55
CA SER A 349 -23.26 25.67 -1.19
C SER A 349 -22.35 26.63 -0.41
N SER A 350 -21.06 26.71 -0.76
CA SER A 350 -20.08 27.56 -0.05
C SER A 350 -19.72 28.84 -0.78
N GLY A 351 -20.04 28.94 -2.06
CA GLY A 351 -19.61 30.04 -2.93
C GLY A 351 -18.11 30.08 -3.23
N ALA A 352 -17.35 29.00 -2.92
CA ALA A 352 -15.91 28.95 -3.12
C ALA A 352 -15.46 27.52 -3.47
N PRO A 353 -14.34 27.38 -4.22
CA PRO A 353 -13.71 26.08 -4.50
C PRO A 353 -13.40 25.32 -3.21
N ARG A 354 -13.59 24.00 -3.24
CA ARG A 354 -13.28 23.12 -2.10
C ARG A 354 -11.95 22.39 -2.30
N PRO A 355 -11.15 22.24 -1.24
CA PRO A 355 -9.93 21.45 -1.31
C PRO A 355 -10.21 20.03 -1.81
N ARG A 356 -9.32 19.52 -2.70
CA ARG A 356 -9.37 18.15 -3.23
C ARG A 356 -8.41 17.20 -2.50
N GLU A 357 -7.67 17.74 -1.54
CA GLU A 357 -6.68 17.02 -0.74
C GLU A 357 -6.69 17.53 0.69
N ARG A 358 -6.51 16.63 1.64
CA ARG A 358 -6.47 16.90 3.08
C ARG A 358 -5.72 15.78 3.78
N LEU A 359 -4.94 16.11 4.79
CA LEU A 359 -4.25 15.08 5.58
C LEU A 359 -5.27 14.21 6.32
N PRO A 360 -5.20 12.87 6.19
CA PRO A 360 -6.04 11.95 6.93
C PRO A 360 -5.81 12.07 8.44
N GLN A 361 -6.89 11.97 9.21
CA GLN A 361 -6.88 12.02 10.67
C GLN A 361 -6.91 10.59 11.23
N ILE A 362 -5.74 9.93 11.27
CA ILE A 362 -5.60 8.55 11.74
C ILE A 362 -4.59 8.52 12.88
N ASP A 363 -5.01 7.96 14.03
CA ASP A 363 -4.09 7.63 15.11
C ASP A 363 -3.31 6.35 14.78
N LEU A 364 -1.98 6.43 14.81
CA LEU A 364 -1.10 5.30 14.57
C LEU A 364 -1.03 4.43 15.83
N LYS A 365 -1.57 3.22 15.73
CA LYS A 365 -1.60 2.23 16.82
C LYS A 365 -0.74 1.03 16.47
N SER A 366 0.28 0.77 17.28
CA SER A 366 1.14 -0.41 17.14
C SER A 366 1.75 -0.74 18.49
N PRO A 367 2.02 -2.01 18.82
CA PRO A 367 2.79 -2.40 20.01
C PRO A 367 4.19 -1.77 20.10
N LYS A 368 4.69 -1.25 18.95
CA LYS A 368 5.99 -0.56 18.84
C LYS A 368 5.89 0.94 19.16
N ILE A 369 4.69 1.51 19.20
CA ILE A 369 4.46 2.95 19.39
C ILE A 369 4.12 3.19 20.85
N THR A 370 4.97 3.97 21.54
CA THR A 370 4.83 4.29 22.97
C THR A 370 4.24 5.68 23.23
N ARG A 371 3.97 6.44 22.17
CA ARG A 371 3.38 7.80 22.22
C ARG A 371 2.28 7.94 21.19
N GLN A 372 1.38 8.89 21.37
CA GLN A 372 0.35 9.18 20.37
C GLN A 372 1.00 9.79 19.12
N LEU A 373 0.91 9.09 17.99
CA LEU A 373 1.37 9.52 16.68
C LEU A 373 0.20 9.47 15.71
N THR A 374 0.22 10.35 14.72
CA THR A 374 -0.81 10.43 13.68
C THR A 374 -0.20 10.32 12.28
N THR A 375 -1.02 9.99 11.28
CA THR A 375 -0.62 10.07 9.87
C THR A 375 -0.12 11.48 9.50
N GLU A 376 -0.72 12.53 10.04
CA GLU A 376 -0.24 13.90 9.83
C GLU A 376 1.18 14.10 10.39
N TRP A 377 1.45 13.62 11.61
CA TRP A 377 2.80 13.67 12.18
C TRP A 377 3.81 12.96 11.28
N PHE A 378 3.47 11.76 10.79
CA PHE A 378 4.31 11.01 9.87
C PHE A 378 4.60 11.79 8.59
N ALA A 379 3.55 12.27 7.92
CA ALA A 379 3.65 12.99 6.65
C ALA A 379 4.51 14.26 6.78
N ARG A 380 4.31 15.05 7.83
CA ARG A 380 5.11 16.25 8.09
C ARG A 380 6.57 15.92 8.37
N ARG A 381 6.83 14.84 9.10
CA ARG A 381 8.19 14.39 9.42
C ARG A 381 8.94 13.92 8.17
N VAL A 382 8.26 13.25 7.25
CA VAL A 382 8.83 12.87 5.94
C VAL A 382 9.03 14.12 5.07
N ASP A 383 8.09 15.07 5.06
CA ASP A 383 8.19 16.29 4.29
C ASP A 383 9.38 17.17 4.71
N GLU A 384 9.71 17.24 6.00
CA GLU A 384 10.92 17.91 6.50
C GLU A 384 12.20 17.29 5.91
N ARG A 385 12.29 15.95 5.87
CA ARG A 385 13.41 15.22 5.25
C ARG A 385 13.46 15.45 3.74
N TYR A 386 12.30 15.44 3.10
CA TYR A 386 12.16 15.70 1.68
C TYR A 386 12.72 17.08 1.30
N ARG A 387 12.33 18.12 2.01
CA ARG A 387 12.83 19.49 1.81
C ARG A 387 14.33 19.58 2.10
N THR A 388 14.81 18.91 3.15
CA THR A 388 16.24 18.83 3.46
C THR A 388 17.02 18.14 2.33
N CYS A 389 16.45 17.11 1.70
CA CYS A 389 17.04 16.44 0.55
C CYS A 389 17.10 17.38 -0.66
N LEU A 390 15.99 18.03 -1.00
CA LEU A 390 15.94 18.99 -2.13
C LEU A 390 16.97 20.10 -2.00
N ALA A 391 17.21 20.60 -0.79
CA ALA A 391 18.23 21.62 -0.53
C ALA A 391 19.68 21.16 -0.81
N ARG A 392 19.93 19.85 -0.96
CA ARG A 392 21.23 19.30 -1.41
C ARG A 392 21.34 19.29 -2.94
N GLY A 393 20.24 19.48 -3.65
CA GLY A 393 20.17 19.50 -5.11
C GLY A 393 20.92 20.67 -5.74
N PRO A 394 21.04 20.70 -7.07
CA PRO A 394 21.51 21.88 -7.77
C PRO A 394 20.53 23.03 -7.50
N VAL A 395 21.06 24.19 -7.16
CA VAL A 395 20.28 25.43 -7.14
C VAL A 395 19.94 25.71 -8.61
N GLU A 396 18.66 25.78 -8.96
CA GLU A 396 18.25 26.29 -10.26
C GLU A 396 18.80 27.74 -10.39
N ALA A 397 19.63 27.95 -11.40
CA ALA A 397 20.25 29.24 -11.68
C ALA A 397 19.26 30.17 -12.39
#